data_82a441bf367019947c4023d0ed1e1f79
#
_entry.id   82a441bf367019947c4023d0ed1e1f79
#
_cell.length_a   1.000
_cell.length_b   1.000
_cell.length_c   1.000
_cell.angle_alpha   90.00
_cell.angle_beta   90.00
_cell.angle_gamma   90.00
#
_symmetry.space_group_name_H-M   'P 1'
#
loop_
_entity.id
_entity.type
_entity.pdbx_description
1 polymer ?
#
loop_
_entity_poly.entity_id
_entity_poly.type
_entity_poly.pdbx_seq_one_letter_code
_entity_poly.pdbx_strand_id
1 'polypeptide(L)'
;MYFPALSDEDMKLPFYVTSAGSWRHQTHIKRQGEFPDYQWIQCIKGRGELRVNDEVYIIKENEGMFLTPHVPHEYYPITSEWQVCWVSFNGSVIDDIMLSLQFINSGKIVLTHAESLYRMLQEIMNLLEENHTSSTMKCSELLYSVILKLRQDSVYIESKSRLQQITQLNPVLRYIEKYYHQPLTLEVLAKQLNVTEQYTCLLFQQSLGIRPFEYVTRVRIQKAKKLLLKNNQISVQDIARQVGYEHPSYFIKRFKEQENVTPTVFRKMYFS
;
A
#
# COMPACT_ATOMS: atom_id res chain seq x y z
N MET A 1 0.08 -25.89 -11.67
CA MET A 1 0.04 -24.61 -12.41
C MET A 1 -1.34 -24.47 -13.01
N TYR A 2 -1.97 -23.32 -12.79
CA TYR A 2 -3.38 -23.07 -13.11
C TYR A 2 -3.50 -21.81 -13.99
N PHE A 3 -4.36 -21.89 -15.00
CA PHE A 3 -4.73 -20.81 -15.91
C PHE A 3 -6.25 -20.69 -15.90
N PRO A 4 -6.83 -19.64 -15.31
CA PRO A 4 -8.27 -19.46 -15.35
C PRO A 4 -8.75 -19.14 -16.77
N ALA A 5 -9.92 -19.66 -17.12
CA ALA A 5 -10.62 -19.27 -18.35
C ALA A 5 -11.37 -17.96 -18.07
N LEU A 6 -10.71 -16.82 -18.32
CA LEU A 6 -11.26 -15.50 -18.06
C LEU A 6 -12.31 -15.12 -19.11
N SER A 7 -13.46 -14.61 -18.66
CA SER A 7 -14.46 -13.98 -19.52
C SER A 7 -14.13 -12.50 -19.74
N ASP A 8 -14.82 -11.86 -20.71
CA ASP A 8 -14.70 -10.40 -20.91
C ASP A 8 -15.11 -9.60 -19.66
N GLU A 9 -16.04 -10.12 -18.85
CA GLU A 9 -16.46 -9.48 -17.59
C GLU A 9 -15.35 -9.63 -16.51
N ASP A 10 -14.69 -10.78 -16.44
CA ASP A 10 -13.57 -10.98 -15.51
C ASP A 10 -12.42 -10.01 -15.81
N MET A 11 -12.13 -9.77 -17.08
CA MET A 11 -11.07 -8.84 -17.52
C MET A 11 -11.39 -7.37 -17.26
N LYS A 12 -12.65 -7.02 -16.92
CA LYS A 12 -13.04 -5.68 -16.46
C LYS A 12 -12.76 -5.45 -14.97
N LEU A 13 -12.49 -6.51 -14.20
CA LEU A 13 -12.15 -6.38 -12.79
C LEU A 13 -10.89 -5.51 -12.60
N PRO A 14 -10.81 -4.74 -11.51
CA PRO A 14 -9.62 -3.99 -11.16
C PRO A 14 -8.34 -4.85 -11.13
N PHE A 15 -8.51 -6.10 -10.69
CA PHE A 15 -7.48 -7.13 -10.63
C PHE A 15 -8.06 -8.48 -11.04
N TYR A 16 -7.30 -9.25 -11.80
CA TYR A 16 -7.60 -10.65 -12.06
C TYR A 16 -6.31 -11.49 -12.19
N VAL A 17 -6.38 -12.72 -11.75
CA VAL A 17 -5.27 -13.66 -11.87
C VAL A 17 -5.24 -14.21 -13.28
N THR A 18 -4.07 -14.17 -13.92
CA THR A 18 -3.86 -14.77 -15.25
C THR A 18 -3.21 -16.15 -15.16
N SER A 19 -2.40 -16.38 -14.13
CA SER A 19 -1.89 -17.71 -13.79
C SER A 19 -1.41 -17.77 -12.35
N ALA A 20 -1.44 -18.95 -11.76
CA ALA A 20 -0.80 -19.21 -10.47
C ALA A 20 -0.23 -20.63 -10.44
N GLY A 21 0.78 -20.85 -9.59
CA GLY A 21 1.36 -22.16 -9.47
C GLY A 21 2.52 -22.26 -8.49
N SER A 22 3.05 -23.48 -8.40
CA SER A 22 4.25 -23.77 -7.62
C SER A 22 5.11 -24.77 -8.37
N TRP A 23 6.41 -24.57 -8.36
CA TRP A 23 7.39 -25.51 -8.87
C TRP A 23 8.38 -25.89 -7.78
N ARG A 24 8.57 -27.20 -7.56
CA ARG A 24 9.61 -27.70 -6.66
C ARG A 24 11.01 -27.52 -7.24
N HIS A 25 11.14 -27.65 -8.55
CA HIS A 25 12.37 -27.48 -9.30
C HIS A 25 12.15 -26.45 -10.40
N GLN A 26 12.28 -25.17 -10.03
CA GLN A 26 12.16 -24.08 -10.99
C GLN A 26 13.27 -24.20 -12.04
N THR A 27 12.88 -24.22 -13.30
CA THR A 27 13.81 -24.26 -14.43
C THR A 27 14.27 -22.85 -14.83
N HIS A 28 15.25 -22.79 -15.70
CA HIS A 28 15.72 -21.56 -16.31
C HIS A 28 14.60 -20.91 -17.15
N ILE A 29 14.33 -19.66 -16.92
CA ILE A 29 13.40 -18.82 -17.70
C ILE A 29 14.15 -17.60 -18.20
N LYS A 30 13.99 -17.29 -19.49
CA LYS A 30 14.50 -16.07 -20.14
C LYS A 30 13.39 -15.47 -20.99
N ARG A 31 13.07 -14.21 -20.76
CA ARG A 31 12.05 -13.44 -21.49
C ARG A 31 12.64 -12.14 -22.00
N GLN A 32 12.30 -11.76 -23.24
CA GLN A 32 12.86 -10.58 -23.90
C GLN A 32 11.93 -9.34 -23.80
N GLY A 33 10.89 -9.41 -22.94
CA GLY A 33 9.90 -8.34 -22.74
C GLY A 33 8.52 -8.68 -23.33
N GLU A 34 8.29 -9.90 -23.80
CA GLU A 34 6.99 -10.33 -24.36
C GLU A 34 5.94 -10.67 -23.30
N PHE A 35 6.31 -10.78 -22.02
CA PHE A 35 5.38 -11.15 -20.96
C PHE A 35 4.51 -9.96 -20.53
N PRO A 36 3.17 -10.02 -20.69
CA PRO A 36 2.32 -8.85 -20.58
C PRO A 36 1.79 -8.59 -19.17
N ASP A 37 2.02 -9.50 -18.21
CA ASP A 37 1.42 -9.45 -16.89
C ASP A 37 2.41 -9.02 -15.81
N TYR A 38 1.90 -8.47 -14.72
CA TYR A 38 2.63 -8.42 -13.46
C TYR A 38 2.81 -9.82 -12.91
N GLN A 39 3.94 -10.07 -12.25
CA GLN A 39 4.19 -11.36 -11.63
C GLN A 39 4.90 -11.20 -10.28
N TRP A 40 4.38 -11.90 -9.27
CA TRP A 40 5.06 -12.14 -8.03
C TRP A 40 5.52 -13.60 -7.98
N ILE A 41 6.80 -13.84 -7.71
CA ILE A 41 7.39 -15.17 -7.57
C ILE A 41 8.13 -15.23 -6.24
N GLN A 42 7.60 -16.01 -5.30
CA GLN A 42 8.15 -16.18 -3.95
C GLN A 42 9.06 -17.40 -3.90
N CYS A 43 10.27 -17.25 -3.36
CA CYS A 43 11.15 -18.37 -3.05
C CYS A 43 10.67 -19.06 -1.76
N ILE A 44 10.38 -20.36 -1.85
CA ILE A 44 9.94 -21.18 -0.73
C ILE A 44 11.13 -21.97 -0.15
N LYS A 45 12.03 -22.45 -1.03
CA LYS A 45 13.22 -23.21 -0.60
C LYS A 45 14.33 -23.07 -1.63
N GLY A 46 15.58 -23.11 -1.19
CA GLY A 46 16.75 -23.05 -2.06
C GLY A 46 17.11 -21.64 -2.50
N ARG A 47 17.82 -21.53 -3.61
CA ARG A 47 18.30 -20.24 -4.14
C ARG A 47 18.31 -20.23 -5.65
N GLY A 48 17.97 -19.07 -6.21
CA GLY A 48 18.09 -18.77 -7.63
C GLY A 48 18.72 -17.41 -7.87
N GLU A 49 18.99 -17.09 -9.12
CA GLU A 49 19.47 -15.80 -9.57
C GLU A 49 18.41 -15.14 -10.46
N LEU A 50 18.17 -13.85 -10.25
CA LEU A 50 17.36 -12.99 -11.12
C LEU A 50 18.27 -11.94 -11.75
N ARG A 51 18.16 -11.77 -13.07
CA ARG A 51 18.76 -10.69 -13.86
C ARG A 51 17.66 -9.84 -14.46
N VAL A 52 17.64 -8.56 -14.13
CA VAL A 52 16.62 -7.60 -14.58
C VAL A 52 17.16 -6.17 -14.44
N ASN A 53 16.89 -5.30 -15.42
CA ASN A 53 17.31 -3.88 -15.39
C ASN A 53 18.82 -3.69 -15.14
N ASP A 54 19.67 -4.51 -15.78
CA ASP A 54 21.13 -4.54 -15.61
C ASP A 54 21.62 -4.90 -14.19
N GLU A 55 20.69 -5.32 -13.32
CA GLU A 55 20.97 -5.75 -11.96
C GLU A 55 20.90 -7.27 -11.83
N VAL A 56 21.71 -7.81 -10.90
CA VAL A 56 21.75 -9.24 -10.58
C VAL A 56 21.41 -9.44 -9.10
N TYR A 57 20.39 -10.24 -8.84
CA TYR A 57 19.91 -10.52 -7.49
C TYR A 57 19.98 -12.02 -7.18
N ILE A 58 20.50 -12.36 -6.01
CA ILE A 58 20.31 -13.70 -5.46
C ILE A 58 19.00 -13.71 -4.67
N ILE A 59 18.14 -14.66 -5.02
CA ILE A 59 16.81 -14.87 -4.41
C ILE A 59 16.87 -16.12 -3.54
N LYS A 60 16.52 -15.98 -2.27
CA LYS A 60 16.51 -17.06 -1.29
C LYS A 60 15.21 -17.09 -0.49
N GLU A 61 15.08 -18.03 0.45
CA GLU A 61 13.91 -18.12 1.35
C GLU A 61 13.57 -16.78 2.01
N ASN A 62 12.28 -16.48 2.15
CA ASN A 62 11.72 -15.20 2.58
C ASN A 62 11.98 -14.02 1.64
N GLU A 63 12.38 -14.31 0.41
CA GLU A 63 12.54 -13.33 -0.65
C GLU A 63 11.72 -13.75 -1.87
N GLY A 64 11.51 -12.81 -2.79
CA GLY A 64 10.88 -13.09 -4.07
C GLY A 64 11.22 -12.06 -5.12
N MET A 65 10.71 -12.31 -6.32
CA MET A 65 10.88 -11.48 -7.49
C MET A 65 9.54 -10.82 -7.82
N PHE A 66 9.51 -9.51 -7.87
CA PHE A 66 8.39 -8.76 -8.46
C PHE A 66 8.78 -8.35 -9.87
N LEU A 67 7.97 -8.72 -10.87
CA LEU A 67 8.24 -8.47 -12.28
C LEU A 67 7.09 -7.65 -12.86
N THR A 68 7.44 -6.53 -13.47
CA THR A 68 6.49 -5.66 -14.18
C THR A 68 6.32 -6.11 -15.63
N PRO A 69 5.19 -5.80 -16.30
CA PRO A 69 4.95 -6.14 -17.69
C PRO A 69 6.04 -5.65 -18.63
N HIS A 70 6.29 -6.39 -19.68
CA HIS A 70 7.16 -6.01 -20.81
C HIS A 70 8.63 -5.72 -20.46
N VAL A 71 9.09 -6.10 -19.26
CA VAL A 71 10.50 -5.93 -18.85
C VAL A 71 11.28 -7.20 -19.16
N PRO A 72 12.38 -7.13 -19.93
CA PRO A 72 13.27 -8.26 -20.15
C PRO A 72 13.87 -8.76 -18.85
N HIS A 73 13.80 -10.07 -18.61
CA HIS A 73 14.34 -10.68 -17.40
C HIS A 73 14.75 -12.14 -17.62
N GLU A 74 15.66 -12.58 -16.77
CA GLU A 74 16.16 -13.95 -16.77
C GLU A 74 16.29 -14.42 -15.33
N TYR A 75 15.82 -15.64 -15.03
CA TYR A 75 16.05 -16.26 -13.73
C TYR A 75 16.26 -17.78 -13.84
N TYR A 76 17.11 -18.31 -12.96
CA TYR A 76 17.49 -19.71 -12.95
C TYR A 76 17.93 -20.19 -11.56
N PRO A 77 17.89 -21.54 -11.30
CA PRO A 77 18.32 -22.10 -10.04
C PRO A 77 19.84 -22.00 -9.87
N ILE A 78 20.28 -21.70 -8.65
CA ILE A 78 21.69 -21.83 -8.23
C ILE A 78 21.89 -23.12 -7.43
N THR A 79 20.85 -23.53 -6.68
CA THR A 79 20.87 -24.78 -5.89
C THR A 79 20.16 -25.88 -6.65
N SER A 80 20.48 -27.16 -6.32
CA SER A 80 19.86 -28.34 -6.94
C SER A 80 18.32 -28.38 -6.76
N GLU A 81 17.82 -27.80 -5.69
CA GLU A 81 16.38 -27.58 -5.46
C GLU A 81 16.15 -26.09 -5.32
N TRP A 82 15.27 -25.54 -6.14
CA TRP A 82 14.78 -24.18 -6.00
C TRP A 82 13.26 -24.18 -6.15
N GLN A 83 12.57 -24.17 -5.01
CA GLN A 83 11.14 -24.19 -4.96
C GLN A 83 10.59 -22.78 -4.94
N VAL A 84 9.65 -22.50 -5.83
CA VAL A 84 8.95 -21.22 -5.95
C VAL A 84 7.45 -21.41 -5.99
N CYS A 85 6.74 -20.37 -5.58
CA CYS A 85 5.30 -20.22 -5.74
C CYS A 85 5.05 -18.85 -6.39
N TRP A 86 4.12 -18.77 -7.35
CA TRP A 86 3.88 -17.51 -8.06
C TRP A 86 2.41 -17.26 -8.34
N VAL A 87 2.11 -15.99 -8.57
CA VAL A 87 0.89 -15.48 -9.16
C VAL A 87 1.24 -14.47 -10.25
N SER A 88 0.63 -14.63 -11.43
CA SER A 88 0.65 -13.63 -12.51
C SER A 88 -0.73 -12.99 -12.59
N PHE A 89 -0.78 -11.70 -12.87
CA PHE A 89 -2.01 -10.95 -12.77
C PHE A 89 -2.02 -9.70 -13.65
N ASN A 90 -3.24 -9.25 -13.96
CA ASN A 90 -3.50 -8.03 -14.69
C ASN A 90 -4.76 -7.36 -14.11
N GLY A 91 -5.23 -6.28 -14.71
CA GLY A 91 -6.45 -5.59 -14.25
C GLY A 91 -6.77 -4.33 -15.03
N SER A 92 -8.03 -3.93 -15.02
CA SER A 92 -8.50 -2.76 -15.78
C SER A 92 -7.92 -1.42 -15.31
N VAL A 93 -7.46 -1.33 -14.05
CA VAL A 93 -6.86 -0.14 -13.42
C VAL A 93 -5.54 -0.47 -12.69
N ILE A 94 -4.91 -1.58 -13.07
CA ILE A 94 -3.78 -2.12 -12.31
C ILE A 94 -2.57 -1.20 -12.30
N ASP A 95 -2.27 -0.55 -13.43
CA ASP A 95 -1.09 0.31 -13.55
C ASP A 95 -1.14 1.50 -12.60
N ASP A 96 -2.31 2.15 -12.48
CA ASP A 96 -2.52 3.26 -11.54
C ASP A 96 -2.34 2.81 -10.07
N ILE A 97 -2.81 1.61 -9.76
CA ILE A 97 -2.69 1.06 -8.41
C ILE A 97 -1.23 0.65 -8.13
N MET A 98 -0.56 -0.03 -9.06
CA MET A 98 0.86 -0.38 -8.91
C MET A 98 1.72 0.87 -8.75
N LEU A 99 1.46 1.92 -9.53
CA LEU A 99 2.11 3.22 -9.38
C LEU A 99 1.87 3.83 -7.99
N SER A 100 0.61 3.85 -7.53
CA SER A 100 0.25 4.38 -6.20
C SER A 100 0.88 3.62 -5.05
N LEU A 101 1.06 2.32 -5.19
CA LEU A 101 1.72 1.44 -4.23
C LEU A 101 3.25 1.37 -4.41
N GLN A 102 3.79 2.08 -5.43
CA GLN A 102 5.21 2.14 -5.74
C GLN A 102 5.84 0.80 -6.20
N PHE A 103 5.05 -0.05 -6.82
CA PHE A 103 5.51 -1.25 -7.53
C PHE A 103 5.79 -0.92 -9.00
N ILE A 104 6.74 0.00 -9.23
CA ILE A 104 7.05 0.53 -10.57
C ILE A 104 8.25 -0.14 -11.23
N ASN A 105 9.06 -0.89 -10.47
CA ASN A 105 10.27 -1.52 -10.98
C ASN A 105 10.25 -3.02 -10.70
N SER A 106 10.75 -3.80 -11.67
CA SER A 106 11.07 -5.20 -11.47
C SER A 106 12.30 -5.35 -10.57
N GLY A 107 12.30 -6.36 -9.69
CA GLY A 107 13.44 -6.61 -8.81
C GLY A 107 13.13 -7.55 -7.64
N LYS A 108 14.08 -7.63 -6.73
CA LYS A 108 14.00 -8.44 -5.52
C LYS A 108 13.21 -7.73 -4.42
N ILE A 109 12.33 -8.46 -3.75
CA ILE A 109 11.65 -8.03 -2.51
C ILE A 109 11.98 -9.00 -1.38
N VAL A 110 12.37 -8.47 -0.22
CA VAL A 110 12.56 -9.22 1.02
C VAL A 110 11.31 -9.09 1.88
N LEU A 111 10.79 -10.21 2.38
CA LEU A 111 9.54 -10.25 3.15
C LEU A 111 9.83 -10.41 4.65
N THR A 112 9.06 -9.71 5.47
CA THR A 112 9.07 -9.90 6.93
C THR A 112 8.18 -11.05 7.38
N HIS A 113 7.09 -11.33 6.66
CA HIS A 113 6.12 -12.38 6.97
C HIS A 113 5.81 -13.26 5.74
N ALA A 114 6.85 -13.88 5.17
CA ALA A 114 6.76 -14.66 3.93
C ALA A 114 5.75 -15.81 3.98
N GLU A 115 5.61 -16.46 5.15
CA GLU A 115 4.67 -17.58 5.36
C GLU A 115 3.21 -17.18 5.17
N SER A 116 2.82 -16.00 5.67
CA SER A 116 1.43 -15.54 5.53
C SER A 116 1.07 -15.26 4.07
N LEU A 117 2.02 -14.71 3.32
CA LEU A 117 1.85 -14.45 1.89
C LEU A 117 1.77 -15.77 1.10
N TYR A 118 2.63 -16.74 1.43
CA TYR A 118 2.60 -18.06 0.82
C TYR A 118 1.23 -18.75 0.99
N ARG A 119 0.61 -18.68 2.18
CA ARG A 119 -0.73 -19.23 2.41
C ARG A 119 -1.79 -18.57 1.53
N MET A 120 -1.72 -17.26 1.32
CA MET A 120 -2.64 -16.57 0.41
C MET A 120 -2.46 -17.02 -1.05
N LEU A 121 -1.22 -17.25 -1.49
CA LEU A 121 -0.96 -17.82 -2.81
C LEU A 121 -1.49 -19.25 -2.95
N GLN A 122 -1.38 -20.07 -1.90
CA GLN A 122 -1.96 -21.41 -1.88
C GLN A 122 -3.50 -21.36 -1.98
N GLU A 123 -4.14 -20.40 -1.30
CA GLU A 123 -5.59 -20.20 -1.38
C GLU A 123 -6.04 -19.80 -2.78
N ILE A 124 -5.30 -18.89 -3.45
CA ILE A 124 -5.55 -18.59 -4.87
C ILE A 124 -5.45 -19.85 -5.74
N MET A 125 -4.43 -20.67 -5.55
CA MET A 125 -4.26 -21.91 -6.31
C MET A 125 -5.42 -22.90 -6.09
N ASN A 126 -5.88 -23.06 -4.86
CA ASN A 126 -7.02 -23.92 -4.51
C ASN A 126 -8.32 -23.41 -5.16
N LEU A 127 -8.59 -22.11 -5.14
CA LEU A 127 -9.74 -21.51 -5.81
C LEU A 127 -9.72 -21.70 -7.33
N LEU A 128 -8.53 -21.64 -7.94
CA LEU A 128 -8.36 -21.89 -9.37
C LEU A 128 -8.51 -23.37 -9.73
N GLU A 129 -8.14 -24.29 -8.83
CA GLU A 129 -8.30 -25.73 -9.01
C GLU A 129 -9.77 -26.13 -8.94
N GLU A 130 -10.55 -25.57 -8.02
CA GLU A 130 -11.98 -25.83 -7.85
C GLU A 130 -12.82 -25.37 -9.07
N ASN A 131 -12.32 -24.40 -9.84
CA ASN A 131 -12.90 -23.88 -11.07
C ASN A 131 -14.40 -23.56 -11.03
N HIS A 132 -14.89 -22.97 -9.94
CA HIS A 132 -16.27 -22.51 -9.80
C HIS A 132 -16.48 -21.12 -10.41
N THR A 133 -17.69 -20.83 -10.87
CA THR A 133 -18.07 -19.53 -11.50
C THR A 133 -17.77 -18.32 -10.60
N SER A 134 -17.72 -18.49 -9.27
CA SER A 134 -17.38 -17.43 -8.31
C SER A 134 -15.89 -17.34 -7.99
N SER A 135 -15.05 -18.24 -8.51
CA SER A 135 -13.62 -18.30 -8.17
C SER A 135 -12.86 -17.06 -8.62
N THR A 136 -13.20 -16.50 -9.80
CA THR A 136 -12.51 -15.32 -10.34
C THR A 136 -12.66 -14.10 -9.44
N MET A 137 -13.88 -13.80 -8.93
CA MET A 137 -14.09 -12.69 -7.99
C MET A 137 -13.35 -12.88 -6.68
N LYS A 138 -13.37 -14.09 -6.11
CA LYS A 138 -12.63 -14.42 -4.88
C LYS A 138 -11.12 -14.31 -5.10
N CYS A 139 -10.62 -14.79 -6.24
CA CYS A 139 -9.21 -14.62 -6.62
C CYS A 139 -8.84 -13.13 -6.76
N SER A 140 -9.71 -12.30 -7.32
CA SER A 140 -9.51 -10.84 -7.43
C SER A 140 -9.40 -10.17 -6.06
N GLU A 141 -10.30 -10.48 -5.13
CA GLU A 141 -10.27 -10.00 -3.74
C GLU A 141 -8.97 -10.41 -3.03
N LEU A 142 -8.63 -11.70 -3.13
CA LEU A 142 -7.45 -12.25 -2.49
C LEU A 142 -6.16 -11.72 -3.12
N LEU A 143 -6.12 -11.53 -4.44
CA LEU A 143 -5.00 -10.91 -5.16
C LEU A 143 -4.75 -9.48 -4.67
N TYR A 144 -5.79 -8.67 -4.52
CA TYR A 144 -5.64 -7.32 -3.96
C TYR A 144 -5.05 -7.36 -2.54
N SER A 145 -5.51 -8.30 -1.72
CA SER A 145 -4.97 -8.53 -0.38
C SER A 145 -3.49 -8.96 -0.43
N VAL A 146 -3.10 -9.82 -1.38
CA VAL A 146 -1.69 -10.21 -1.63
C VAL A 146 -0.84 -8.98 -1.97
N ILE A 147 -1.31 -8.11 -2.87
CA ILE A 147 -0.58 -6.90 -3.27
C ILE A 147 -0.39 -5.95 -2.08
N LEU A 148 -1.45 -5.72 -1.28
CA LEU A 148 -1.34 -4.90 -0.07
C LEU A 148 -0.40 -5.51 0.96
N LYS A 149 -0.44 -6.84 1.12
CA LYS A 149 0.46 -7.57 2.02
C LYS A 149 1.90 -7.49 1.55
N LEU A 150 2.16 -7.68 0.26
CA LEU A 150 3.47 -7.45 -0.35
C LEU A 150 3.99 -6.04 -0.01
N ARG A 151 3.14 -5.02 -0.11
CA ARG A 151 3.52 -3.65 0.21
C ARG A 151 3.84 -3.44 1.69
N GLN A 152 3.10 -4.08 2.57
CA GLN A 152 3.32 -4.01 4.03
C GLN A 152 4.59 -4.75 4.46
N ASP A 153 4.80 -5.95 3.91
CA ASP A 153 5.86 -6.87 4.32
C ASP A 153 7.17 -6.66 3.54
N SER A 154 7.11 -5.95 2.40
CA SER A 154 8.29 -5.68 1.60
C SER A 154 9.27 -4.79 2.37
N VAL A 155 10.42 -5.35 2.71
CA VAL A 155 11.60 -4.58 3.05
C VAL A 155 12.26 -4.20 1.73
N TYR A 156 11.80 -3.11 1.12
CA TYR A 156 12.52 -2.55 -0.03
C TYR A 156 13.92 -2.17 0.41
N ILE A 157 14.93 -2.57 -0.34
CA ILE A 157 16.33 -2.19 -0.07
C ILE A 157 16.48 -0.66 -0.09
N GLU A 158 15.70 0.05 -0.91
CA GLU A 158 15.57 1.52 -0.87
C GLU A 158 14.66 2.02 0.26
N SER A 159 13.75 1.21 0.79
CA SER A 159 12.76 1.63 1.79
C SER A 159 13.22 1.44 3.25
N LYS A 160 14.43 0.93 3.51
CA LYS A 160 15.02 1.14 4.85
C LYS A 160 14.96 2.62 5.24
N SER A 161 15.19 3.50 4.27
CA SER A 161 15.02 4.95 4.44
C SER A 161 13.56 5.34 4.75
N ARG A 162 12.57 4.88 4.03
CA ARG A 162 11.17 5.37 4.14
C ARG A 162 10.39 4.75 5.30
N LEU A 163 10.54 3.45 5.57
CA LEU A 163 9.99 2.83 6.79
C LEU A 163 10.66 3.40 8.05
N GLN A 164 11.97 3.65 8.00
CA GLN A 164 12.66 4.38 9.06
C GLN A 164 12.12 5.82 9.19
N GLN A 165 11.88 6.51 8.09
CA GLN A 165 11.30 7.87 8.08
C GLN A 165 9.86 7.87 8.62
N ILE A 166 9.00 6.93 8.23
CA ILE A 166 7.64 6.80 8.78
C ILE A 166 7.69 6.42 10.26
N THR A 167 8.56 5.49 10.63
CA THR A 167 8.77 5.12 12.04
C THR A 167 9.33 6.29 12.84
N GLN A 168 10.22 7.08 12.22
CA GLN A 168 10.75 8.30 12.81
C GLN A 168 9.67 9.36 13.02
N LEU A 169 8.63 9.42 12.16
CA LEU A 169 7.49 10.35 12.33
C LEU A 169 6.50 9.91 13.44
N ASN A 170 6.48 8.64 13.85
CA ASN A 170 5.51 8.15 14.83
C ASN A 170 5.40 8.99 16.12
N PRO A 171 6.49 9.49 16.73
CA PRO A 171 6.39 10.32 17.92
C PRO A 171 5.56 11.59 17.68
N VAL A 172 5.83 12.31 16.58
CA VAL A 172 5.12 13.56 16.26
C VAL A 172 3.69 13.30 15.82
N LEU A 173 3.42 12.21 15.08
CA LEU A 173 2.05 11.85 14.69
C LEU A 173 1.20 11.54 15.92
N ARG A 174 1.71 10.76 16.89
CA ARG A 174 1.06 10.52 18.19
C ARG A 174 0.88 11.79 18.99
N TYR A 175 1.85 12.68 18.97
CA TYR A 175 1.76 13.98 19.63
C TYR A 175 0.63 14.82 19.04
N ILE A 176 0.53 14.94 17.73
CA ILE A 176 -0.54 15.63 17.02
C ILE A 176 -1.90 15.01 17.37
N GLU A 177 -2.03 13.68 17.32
CA GLU A 177 -3.28 12.97 17.68
C GLU A 177 -3.74 13.23 19.12
N LYS A 178 -2.82 13.43 20.03
CA LYS A 178 -3.11 13.71 21.45
C LYS A 178 -3.41 15.19 21.71
N TYR A 179 -2.68 16.10 21.05
CA TYR A 179 -2.69 17.53 21.36
C TYR A 179 -3.23 18.41 20.23
N TYR A 180 -3.94 17.84 19.23
CA TYR A 180 -4.49 18.57 18.07
C TYR A 180 -5.31 19.80 18.44
N HIS A 181 -5.98 19.81 19.59
CA HIS A 181 -6.82 20.89 20.09
C HIS A 181 -6.04 22.10 20.64
N GLN A 182 -4.75 21.94 20.87
CA GLN A 182 -3.88 23.01 21.39
C GLN A 182 -3.20 23.77 20.23
N PRO A 183 -2.65 24.99 20.51
CA PRO A 183 -1.77 25.66 19.57
C PRO A 183 -0.52 24.80 19.30
N LEU A 184 -0.33 24.40 18.07
CA LEU A 184 0.82 23.63 17.62
C LEU A 184 1.70 24.53 16.76
N THR A 185 3.00 24.63 17.09
CA THR A 185 4.00 25.32 16.27
C THR A 185 4.93 24.28 15.61
N LEU A 186 5.60 24.67 14.55
CA LEU A 186 6.57 23.79 13.87
C LEU A 186 7.72 23.41 14.81
N GLU A 187 8.15 24.35 15.67
CA GLU A 187 9.15 24.11 16.71
C GLU A 187 8.73 22.99 17.68
N VAL A 188 7.47 23.02 18.15
CA VAL A 188 6.92 21.98 19.04
C VAL A 188 6.92 20.62 18.35
N LEU A 189 6.53 20.57 17.08
CA LEU A 189 6.54 19.34 16.30
C LEU A 189 7.97 18.80 16.05
N ALA A 190 8.91 19.68 15.75
CA ALA A 190 10.31 19.35 15.53
C ALA A 190 10.98 18.78 16.80
N LYS A 191 10.65 19.32 17.96
CA LYS A 191 11.11 18.82 19.27
C LYS A 191 10.68 17.36 19.51
N GLN A 192 9.52 16.91 19.02
CA GLN A 192 9.07 15.52 19.17
C GLN A 192 9.97 14.54 18.40
N LEU A 193 10.69 15.03 17.41
CA LEU A 193 11.58 14.24 16.55
C LEU A 193 13.06 14.45 16.86
N ASN A 194 13.41 15.40 17.73
CA ASN A 194 14.78 15.86 18.00
C ASN A 194 15.52 16.30 16.73
N VAL A 195 14.84 17.01 15.84
CA VAL A 195 15.39 17.51 14.57
C VAL A 195 15.03 18.99 14.34
N THR A 196 15.57 19.60 13.28
CA THR A 196 15.22 20.96 12.89
C THR A 196 13.81 21.05 12.27
N GLU A 197 13.23 22.23 12.26
CA GLU A 197 11.93 22.51 11.63
C GLU A 197 11.97 22.19 10.12
N GLN A 198 13.04 22.55 9.43
CA GLN A 198 13.22 22.26 8.01
C GLN A 198 13.23 20.74 7.75
N TYR A 199 13.95 19.99 8.57
CA TYR A 199 14.00 18.54 8.42
C TYR A 199 12.65 17.88 8.77
N THR A 200 11.91 18.44 9.73
CA THR A 200 10.53 18.00 10.01
C THR A 200 9.63 18.15 8.78
N CYS A 201 9.67 19.32 8.11
CA CYS A 201 8.92 19.52 6.88
C CYS A 201 9.31 18.54 5.79
N LEU A 202 10.61 18.28 5.62
CA LEU A 202 11.15 17.34 4.65
C LEU A 202 10.65 15.91 4.93
N LEU A 203 10.71 15.47 6.20
CA LEU A 203 10.24 14.15 6.62
C LEU A 203 8.75 13.96 6.34
N PHE A 204 7.90 14.94 6.68
CA PHE A 204 6.47 14.88 6.38
C PHE A 204 6.22 14.78 4.88
N GLN A 205 6.92 15.60 4.08
CA GLN A 205 6.76 15.59 2.62
C GLN A 205 7.20 14.25 2.00
N GLN A 206 8.36 13.72 2.42
CA GLN A 206 8.88 12.46 1.89
C GLN A 206 8.09 11.24 2.32
N SER A 207 7.58 11.23 3.58
CA SER A 207 6.90 10.07 4.15
C SER A 207 5.40 10.05 3.88
N LEU A 208 4.74 11.21 3.91
CA LEU A 208 3.29 11.35 3.85
C LEU A 208 2.80 12.16 2.63
N GLY A 209 3.72 12.77 1.86
CA GLY A 209 3.37 13.61 0.72
C GLY A 209 2.71 14.94 1.06
N ILE A 210 2.66 15.32 2.35
CA ILE A 210 1.97 16.52 2.85
C ILE A 210 2.83 17.29 3.85
N ARG A 211 2.48 18.56 4.09
CA ARG A 211 3.15 19.40 5.10
C ARG A 211 2.62 19.10 6.51
N PRO A 212 3.42 19.35 7.59
CA PRO A 212 3.01 19.11 8.98
C PRO A 212 1.65 19.72 9.34
N PHE A 213 1.42 20.99 9.03
CA PHE A 213 0.15 21.66 9.34
C PHE A 213 -1.04 21.20 8.49
N GLU A 214 -0.78 20.63 7.33
CA GLU A 214 -1.84 19.96 6.58
C GLU A 214 -2.27 18.67 7.29
N TYR A 215 -1.32 17.90 7.83
CA TYR A 215 -1.64 16.74 8.66
C TYR A 215 -2.42 17.14 9.92
N VAL A 216 -1.99 18.19 10.65
CA VAL A 216 -2.74 18.73 11.79
C VAL A 216 -4.17 19.10 11.39
N THR A 217 -4.33 19.77 10.26
CA THR A 217 -5.65 20.12 9.72
C THR A 217 -6.51 18.88 9.48
N ARG A 218 -5.98 17.85 8.84
CA ARG A 218 -6.70 16.58 8.61
C ARG A 218 -7.15 15.93 9.90
N VAL A 219 -6.29 15.87 10.92
CA VAL A 219 -6.64 15.36 12.25
C VAL A 219 -7.76 16.16 12.86
N ARG A 220 -7.67 17.50 12.90
CA ARG A 220 -8.70 18.39 13.45
C ARG A 220 -10.05 18.21 12.75
N ILE A 221 -10.07 18.14 11.42
CA ILE A 221 -11.30 17.91 10.65
C ILE A 221 -11.89 16.53 10.95
N GLN A 222 -11.07 15.48 11.03
CA GLN A 222 -11.53 14.15 11.45
C GLN A 222 -12.19 14.15 12.85
N LYS A 223 -11.59 14.84 13.81
CA LYS A 223 -12.19 14.99 15.17
C LYS A 223 -13.47 15.83 15.13
N ALA A 224 -13.49 16.90 14.33
CA ALA A 224 -14.69 17.71 14.13
C ALA A 224 -15.86 16.91 13.54
N LYS A 225 -15.61 16.04 12.55
CA LYS A 225 -16.63 15.14 11.97
C LYS A 225 -17.26 14.27 13.07
N LYS A 226 -16.44 13.69 13.96
CA LYS A 226 -16.94 12.90 15.09
C LYS A 226 -17.81 13.71 16.04
N LEU A 227 -17.44 14.95 16.34
CA LEU A 227 -18.22 15.86 17.21
C LEU A 227 -19.52 16.29 16.54
N LEU A 228 -19.49 16.60 15.24
CA LEU A 228 -20.68 16.95 14.45
C LEU A 228 -21.74 15.84 14.47
N LEU A 229 -21.29 14.57 14.48
CA LEU A 229 -22.17 13.38 14.46
C LEU A 229 -22.55 12.89 15.86
N LYS A 230 -21.77 13.23 16.90
CA LYS A 230 -22.04 12.76 18.27
C LYS A 230 -23.16 13.55 18.95
N ASN A 231 -23.22 14.85 18.68
CA ASN A 231 -24.19 15.74 19.33
C ASN A 231 -24.63 16.85 18.37
N ASN A 232 -25.88 16.81 17.97
CA ASN A 232 -26.46 17.75 17.03
C ASN A 232 -26.70 19.15 17.68
N GLN A 233 -26.67 19.28 19.01
CA GLN A 233 -26.89 20.53 19.73
C GLN A 233 -25.63 21.40 19.86
N ILE A 234 -24.43 20.83 19.72
CA ILE A 234 -23.19 21.61 19.82
C ILE A 234 -23.06 22.53 18.60
N SER A 235 -22.83 23.82 18.82
CA SER A 235 -22.66 24.76 17.73
C SER A 235 -21.40 24.47 16.90
N VAL A 236 -21.44 24.81 15.60
CA VAL A 236 -20.26 24.68 14.74
C VAL A 236 -19.09 25.53 15.24
N GLN A 237 -19.39 26.65 15.89
CA GLN A 237 -18.38 27.53 16.49
C GLN A 237 -17.68 26.86 17.68
N ASP A 238 -18.44 26.19 18.55
CA ASP A 238 -17.87 25.47 19.69
C ASP A 238 -17.06 24.25 19.25
N ILE A 239 -17.53 23.54 18.24
CA ILE A 239 -16.74 22.44 17.63
C ILE A 239 -15.42 22.99 17.08
N ALA A 240 -15.43 24.11 16.35
CA ALA A 240 -14.22 24.75 15.87
C ALA A 240 -13.19 25.00 16.99
N ARG A 241 -13.65 25.57 18.10
CA ARG A 241 -12.80 25.83 19.28
C ARG A 241 -12.29 24.54 19.91
N GLN A 242 -13.16 23.54 20.08
CA GLN A 242 -12.81 22.25 20.68
C GLN A 242 -11.74 21.50 19.85
N VAL A 243 -11.71 21.69 18.54
CA VAL A 243 -10.70 21.05 17.69
C VAL A 243 -9.48 21.94 17.41
N GLY A 244 -9.35 23.08 18.12
CA GLY A 244 -8.15 23.91 18.12
C GLY A 244 -8.12 25.03 17.08
N TYR A 245 -9.29 25.50 16.60
CA TYR A 245 -9.38 26.70 15.76
C TYR A 245 -9.84 27.89 16.57
N GLU A 246 -9.06 28.95 16.62
CA GLU A 246 -9.42 30.22 17.26
C GLU A 246 -10.55 30.94 16.50
N HIS A 247 -10.50 30.88 15.18
CA HIS A 247 -11.46 31.54 14.28
C HIS A 247 -12.38 30.52 13.60
N PRO A 248 -13.68 30.45 13.96
CA PRO A 248 -14.62 29.53 13.34
C PRO A 248 -14.76 29.67 11.81
N SER A 249 -14.62 30.88 11.27
CA SER A 249 -14.65 31.12 9.82
C SER A 249 -13.53 30.40 9.09
N TYR A 250 -12.32 30.38 9.66
CA TYR A 250 -11.19 29.64 9.11
C TYR A 250 -11.42 28.12 9.17
N PHE A 251 -11.97 27.62 10.28
CA PHE A 251 -12.39 26.23 10.40
C PHE A 251 -13.38 25.83 9.30
N ILE A 252 -14.46 26.63 9.10
CA ILE A 252 -15.49 26.34 8.08
C ILE A 252 -14.85 26.29 6.69
N LYS A 253 -13.95 27.21 6.38
CA LYS A 253 -13.21 27.22 5.12
C LYS A 253 -12.39 25.93 4.96
N ARG A 254 -11.56 25.57 5.94
CA ARG A 254 -10.71 24.37 5.89
C ARG A 254 -11.52 23.07 5.83
N PHE A 255 -12.64 23.02 6.56
CA PHE A 255 -13.57 21.88 6.50
C PHE A 255 -14.16 21.72 5.09
N LYS A 256 -14.62 22.83 4.48
CA LYS A 256 -15.17 22.79 3.11
C LYS A 256 -14.14 22.40 2.07
N GLU A 257 -12.89 22.84 2.21
CA GLU A 257 -11.78 22.44 1.32
C GLU A 257 -11.49 20.94 1.37
N GLN A 258 -11.63 20.31 2.53
CA GLN A 258 -11.36 18.87 2.69
C GLN A 258 -12.56 17.96 2.41
N GLU A 259 -13.77 18.40 2.77
CA GLU A 259 -14.98 17.56 2.72
C GLU A 259 -15.92 17.97 1.58
N ASN A 260 -15.58 19.00 0.80
CA ASN A 260 -16.39 19.61 -0.27
C ASN A 260 -17.75 20.17 0.17
N VAL A 261 -18.09 20.11 1.45
CA VAL A 261 -19.32 20.66 2.06
C VAL A 261 -19.00 21.41 3.37
N THR A 262 -19.90 22.30 3.77
CA THR A 262 -19.74 22.99 5.08
C THR A 262 -20.05 22.05 6.25
N PRO A 263 -19.53 22.32 7.47
CA PRO A 263 -19.85 21.52 8.66
C PRO A 263 -21.36 21.39 8.92
N THR A 264 -22.13 22.46 8.69
CA THR A 264 -23.60 22.45 8.84
C THR A 264 -24.28 21.52 7.83
N VAL A 265 -23.84 21.58 6.58
CA VAL A 265 -24.36 20.67 5.52
C VAL A 265 -23.96 19.24 5.83
N PHE A 266 -22.69 19.01 6.23
CA PHE A 266 -22.22 17.69 6.64
C PHE A 266 -23.08 17.10 7.75
N ARG A 267 -23.36 17.87 8.83
CA ARG A 267 -24.24 17.43 9.91
C ARG A 267 -25.64 17.05 9.40
N LYS A 268 -26.25 17.89 8.56
CA LYS A 268 -27.59 17.60 8.01
C LYS A 268 -27.67 16.33 7.17
N MET A 269 -26.58 15.91 6.53
CA MET A 269 -26.56 14.65 5.74
C MET A 269 -26.77 13.41 6.60
N TYR A 270 -26.52 13.48 7.90
CA TYR A 270 -26.61 12.34 8.82
C TYR A 270 -27.72 12.48 9.89
N PHE A 271 -28.33 13.68 10.01
CA PHE A 271 -29.40 13.98 10.98
C PHE A 271 -30.57 14.65 10.25
N SER A 272 -31.00 14.08 9.15
CA SER A 272 -32.24 14.48 8.45
C SER A 272 -33.46 13.84 9.09
#